data_1d88f274958d2d2efdce96325c50ccc3
#
_entry.id   1d88f274958d2d2efdce96325c50ccc3
#
_cell.length_a   1.000
_cell.length_b   1.000
_cell.length_c   1.000
_cell.angle_alpha   90.00
_cell.angle_beta   90.00
_cell.angle_gamma   90.00
#
_symmetry.space_group_name_H-M   'P 1'
#
loop_
_entity.id
_entity.type
_entity.pdbx_description
1 polymer ?
#
loop_
_entity_poly.entity_id
_entity_poly.type
_entity_poly.pdbx_seq_one_letter_code
_entity_poly.pdbx_strand_id
1 'polypeptide(L)'
;VLPNMKKKPTLKYKGKKIQIIFEDSLIKNQTYIIVVNRNLCDERNVKLAQGIQFAFSTGNKIDDGSISGKIYNSKTGSAQLWRIADKDDSTKFYGRTPDYSMDASDSGYYKFQFLSPGNYRILAIDNSFSGLAIDPEKMLYGLHCDHSIQLKQMHNRKNINIYLPDKKNKIQSHILI
;
A
#
# COMPACT_ATOMS: atom_id res chain seq x y z
N VAL A 1 5.27 9.14 -0.71
CA VAL A 1 4.58 9.63 0.48
C VAL A 1 3.12 9.21 0.42
N LEU A 2 2.57 8.75 1.54
CA LEU A 2 1.20 8.23 1.64
C LEU A 2 0.41 9.01 2.71
N PRO A 3 -0.91 9.17 2.61
CA PRO A 3 -1.70 8.77 1.43
C PRO A 3 -1.24 9.49 0.16
N ASN A 4 -1.57 8.93 -1.00
CA ASN A 4 -1.16 9.50 -2.28
C ASN A 4 -1.60 10.96 -2.40
N MET A 5 -0.66 11.82 -2.77
CA MET A 5 -0.87 13.26 -2.94
C MET A 5 -1.21 13.57 -4.40
N LYS A 6 -1.97 14.65 -4.64
CA LYS A 6 -2.29 15.12 -6.00
C LYS A 6 -1.02 15.44 -6.79
N LYS A 7 -0.09 16.16 -6.15
CA LYS A 7 1.24 16.40 -6.69
C LYS A 7 2.28 15.57 -5.93
N LYS A 8 3.14 14.88 -6.67
CA LYS A 8 4.22 14.11 -6.06
C LYS A 8 5.24 15.08 -5.46
N PRO A 9 5.73 14.83 -4.23
CA PRO A 9 6.80 15.61 -3.64
C PRO A 9 8.08 15.55 -4.48
N THR A 10 8.81 16.64 -4.53
CA THR A 10 10.13 16.71 -5.17
C THR A 10 11.21 16.25 -4.20
N LEU A 11 12.12 15.41 -4.69
CA LEU A 11 13.26 14.93 -3.91
C LEU A 11 14.53 15.71 -4.31
N LYS A 12 15.22 16.26 -3.31
CA LYS A 12 16.57 16.85 -3.50
C LYS A 12 17.59 16.09 -2.69
N TYR A 13 18.70 15.75 -3.33
CA TYR A 13 19.82 15.06 -2.71
C TYR A 13 20.90 16.08 -2.36
N LYS A 14 21.37 16.06 -1.10
CA LYS A 14 22.46 16.89 -0.63
C LYS A 14 23.40 16.07 0.26
N GLY A 15 24.48 15.55 -0.34
CA GLY A 15 25.38 14.61 0.32
C GLY A 15 24.64 13.38 0.83
N LYS A 16 24.68 13.11 2.13
CA LYS A 16 23.98 11.97 2.78
C LYS A 16 22.55 12.27 3.20
N LYS A 17 21.96 13.39 2.75
CA LYS A 17 20.61 13.82 3.13
C LYS A 17 19.69 13.81 1.93
N ILE A 18 18.47 13.35 2.14
CA ILE A 18 17.36 13.45 1.19
C ILE A 18 16.38 14.48 1.75
N GLN A 19 16.12 15.53 0.99
CA GLN A 19 15.11 16.53 1.31
C GLN A 19 13.87 16.25 0.50
N ILE A 20 12.73 16.16 1.17
CA ILE A 20 11.41 15.98 0.56
C ILE A 20 10.69 17.32 0.59
N ILE A 21 10.35 17.85 -0.59
CA ILE A 21 9.68 19.15 -0.73
C ILE A 21 8.26 18.88 -1.20
N PHE A 22 7.30 19.33 -0.40
CA PHE A 22 5.89 19.26 -0.72
C PHE A 22 5.50 20.52 -1.48
N GLU A 23 4.91 20.36 -2.67
CA GLU A 23 4.44 21.48 -3.50
C GLU A 23 3.02 21.91 -3.13
N ASP A 24 2.21 20.97 -2.62
CA ASP A 24 0.86 21.22 -2.14
C ASP A 24 0.85 21.44 -0.62
N SER A 25 -0.11 22.22 -0.15
CA SER A 25 -0.38 22.35 1.28
C SER A 25 -0.81 21.00 1.85
N LEU A 26 -0.20 20.61 2.96
CA LEU A 26 -0.55 19.40 3.68
C LEU A 26 -1.91 19.58 4.38
N ILE A 27 -2.72 18.53 4.38
CA ILE A 27 -4.03 18.50 5.06
C ILE A 27 -3.79 18.57 6.58
N LYS A 28 -4.57 19.39 7.28
CA LYS A 28 -4.49 19.48 8.76
C LYS A 28 -4.96 18.18 9.42
N ASN A 29 -4.37 17.86 10.57
CA ASN A 29 -4.68 16.66 11.37
C ASN A 29 -4.57 15.35 10.59
N GLN A 30 -3.62 15.27 9.67
CA GLN A 30 -3.36 14.11 8.84
C GLN A 30 -2.01 13.49 9.15
N THR A 31 -1.97 12.17 9.31
CA THR A 31 -0.73 11.39 9.36
C THR A 31 -0.25 11.12 7.93
N TYR A 32 1.01 11.43 7.67
CA TYR A 32 1.71 11.14 6.42
C TYR A 32 2.78 10.09 6.65
N ILE A 33 2.90 9.16 5.72
CA ILE A 33 3.84 8.05 5.77
C ILE A 33 4.81 8.18 4.61
N ILE A 34 6.09 8.20 4.90
CA ILE A 34 7.15 8.12 3.92
C ILE A 34 7.58 6.66 3.85
N VAL A 35 7.38 6.04 2.69
CA VAL A 35 7.81 4.66 2.43
C VAL A 35 9.12 4.70 1.65
N VAL A 36 10.15 4.08 2.18
CA VAL A 36 11.39 3.80 1.47
C VAL A 36 11.29 2.37 0.96
N ASN A 37 11.24 2.22 -0.36
CA ASN A 37 11.10 0.92 -0.99
C ASN A 37 12.35 0.07 -0.73
N ARG A 38 12.17 -1.24 -0.62
CA ARG A 38 13.26 -2.21 -0.48
C ARG A 38 14.26 -2.22 -1.64
N ASN A 39 13.88 -1.65 -2.80
CA ASN A 39 14.78 -1.51 -3.95
C ASN A 39 15.87 -0.44 -3.76
N LEU A 40 15.79 0.37 -2.69
CA LEU A 40 16.91 1.22 -2.33
C LEU A 40 18.11 0.33 -1.99
N CYS A 41 19.22 0.59 -2.67
CA CYS A 41 20.47 -0.15 -2.48
C CYS A 41 21.61 0.81 -2.12
N ASP A 42 22.63 0.26 -1.50
CA ASP A 42 23.90 0.96 -1.29
C ASP A 42 24.75 0.98 -2.57
N GLU A 43 25.94 1.57 -2.48
CA GLU A 43 26.93 1.63 -3.58
C GLU A 43 27.45 0.25 -4.02
N ARG A 44 27.21 -0.81 -3.24
CA ARG A 44 27.54 -2.20 -3.56
C ARG A 44 26.33 -2.98 -4.10
N ASN A 45 25.23 -2.30 -4.43
CA ASN A 45 23.96 -2.88 -4.87
C ASN A 45 23.29 -3.83 -3.85
N VAL A 46 23.62 -3.71 -2.55
CA VAL A 46 22.93 -4.45 -1.50
C VAL A 46 21.62 -3.73 -1.20
N LYS A 47 20.50 -4.43 -1.45
CA LYS A 47 19.14 -3.91 -1.23
C LYS A 47 18.76 -3.99 0.25
N LEU A 48 17.80 -3.15 0.65
CA LEU A 48 17.17 -3.27 1.96
C LEU A 48 16.46 -4.62 2.11
N ALA A 49 16.61 -5.26 3.28
CA ALA A 49 15.92 -6.51 3.60
C ALA A 49 14.38 -6.33 3.57
N GLN A 50 13.91 -5.15 3.95
CA GLN A 50 12.49 -4.76 3.91
C GLN A 50 12.35 -3.26 3.69
N GLY A 51 11.18 -2.82 3.21
CA GLY A 51 10.86 -1.40 3.13
C GLY A 51 10.78 -0.76 4.52
N ILE A 52 11.17 0.51 4.62
CA ILE A 52 11.14 1.28 5.86
C ILE A 52 9.99 2.29 5.76
N GLN A 53 9.27 2.50 6.86
CA GLN A 53 8.22 3.49 6.97
C GLN A 53 8.56 4.50 8.06
N PHE A 54 8.43 5.78 7.71
CA PHE A 54 8.52 6.89 8.64
C PHE A 54 7.20 7.63 8.63
N ALA A 55 6.72 8.08 9.78
CA ALA A 55 5.50 8.86 9.85
C ALA A 55 5.76 10.23 10.47
N PHE A 56 5.00 11.22 9.99
CA PHE A 56 4.85 12.51 10.64
C PHE A 56 3.38 12.94 10.56
N SER A 57 2.98 13.85 11.43
CA SER A 57 1.60 14.35 11.44
C SER A 57 1.59 15.87 11.38
N THR A 58 0.57 16.41 10.72
CA THR A 58 0.23 17.83 10.76
C THR A 58 -0.71 18.18 11.91
N GLY A 59 -1.06 17.17 12.72
CA GLY A 59 -1.86 17.29 13.94
C GLY A 59 -1.04 16.94 15.20
N ASN A 60 -1.75 16.79 16.32
CA ASN A 60 -1.12 16.59 17.63
C ASN A 60 -0.65 15.14 17.87
N LYS A 61 -1.03 14.18 17.03
CA LYS A 61 -0.61 12.78 17.16
C LYS A 61 -0.38 12.15 15.81
N ILE A 62 0.42 11.09 15.79
CA ILE A 62 0.57 10.17 14.67
C ILE A 62 -0.41 9.03 14.90
N ASP A 63 -1.12 8.62 13.84
CA ASP A 63 -1.98 7.44 13.90
C ASP A 63 -1.13 6.17 14.11
N ASP A 64 -1.70 5.17 14.78
CA ASP A 64 -0.98 3.97 15.22
C ASP A 64 -1.58 2.66 14.68
N GLY A 65 -2.60 2.75 13.86
CA GLY A 65 -3.24 1.58 13.25
C GLY A 65 -2.29 0.81 12.32
N SER A 66 -2.49 -0.51 12.22
CA SER A 66 -1.75 -1.31 11.26
C SER A 66 -2.58 -2.44 10.63
N ILE A 67 -2.25 -2.75 9.37
CA ILE A 67 -2.78 -3.89 8.63
C ILE A 67 -1.60 -4.69 8.11
N SER A 68 -1.56 -5.99 8.41
CA SER A 68 -0.46 -6.87 8.00
C SER A 68 -0.95 -8.26 7.60
N GLY A 69 -0.19 -8.89 6.71
CA GLY A 69 -0.49 -10.23 6.24
C GLY A 69 0.60 -10.76 5.32
N LYS A 70 0.23 -11.78 4.56
CA LYS A 70 1.12 -12.43 3.61
C LYS A 70 0.45 -12.54 2.25
N ILE A 71 1.22 -12.24 1.20
CA ILE A 71 0.86 -12.52 -0.18
C ILE A 71 1.42 -13.88 -0.53
N TYR A 72 0.55 -14.81 -0.88
CA TYR A 72 0.92 -16.15 -1.30
C TYR A 72 1.04 -16.22 -2.83
N ASN A 73 1.79 -17.21 -3.31
CA ASN A 73 1.99 -17.49 -4.72
C ASN A 73 2.65 -16.36 -5.51
N SER A 74 3.45 -15.52 -4.85
CA SER A 74 4.23 -14.46 -5.51
C SER A 74 5.52 -14.18 -4.74
N LYS A 75 6.60 -13.98 -5.51
CA LYS A 75 7.88 -13.47 -5.00
C LYS A 75 8.01 -11.96 -5.17
N THR A 76 7.13 -11.35 -5.97
CA THR A 76 7.15 -9.94 -6.36
C THR A 76 5.81 -9.27 -6.07
N GLY A 77 5.10 -9.72 -5.03
CA GLY A 77 3.80 -9.16 -4.68
C GLY A 77 3.89 -7.78 -4.03
N SER A 78 2.93 -6.93 -4.36
CA SER A 78 2.69 -5.66 -3.69
C SER A 78 1.25 -5.61 -3.16
N ALA A 79 1.09 -5.22 -1.91
CA ALA A 79 -0.22 -4.94 -1.33
C ALA A 79 -0.62 -3.51 -1.64
N GLN A 80 -1.88 -3.34 -2.01
CA GLN A 80 -2.50 -2.03 -2.25
C GLN A 80 -3.72 -1.86 -1.34
N LEU A 81 -3.89 -0.65 -0.79
CA LEU A 81 -4.90 -0.35 0.19
C LEU A 81 -5.64 0.94 -0.18
N TRP A 82 -6.97 0.88 -0.18
CA TRP A 82 -7.87 2.00 -0.38
C TRP A 82 -8.64 2.28 0.90
N ARG A 83 -8.68 3.52 1.32
CA ARG A 83 -9.61 3.97 2.34
C ARG A 83 -10.98 4.17 1.69
N ILE A 84 -11.99 3.54 2.28
CA ILE A 84 -13.37 3.56 1.79
C ILE A 84 -14.18 4.44 2.75
N ALA A 85 -14.89 5.45 2.22
CA ALA A 85 -15.84 6.21 3.00
C ALA A 85 -17.09 5.35 3.26
N ASP A 86 -17.76 5.57 4.40
CA ASP A 86 -18.94 4.77 4.80
C ASP A 86 -20.10 4.83 3.78
N LYS A 87 -20.10 5.83 2.91
CA LYS A 87 -21.10 6.02 1.84
C LYS A 87 -20.62 5.58 0.46
N ASP A 88 -19.35 5.16 0.33
CA ASP A 88 -18.80 4.74 -0.94
C ASP A 88 -19.24 3.30 -1.26
N ASP A 89 -19.64 3.11 -2.51
CA ASP A 89 -19.77 1.78 -3.06
C ASP A 89 -18.39 1.10 -3.06
N SER A 90 -18.26 0.05 -2.26
CA SER A 90 -17.01 -0.70 -2.09
C SER A 90 -16.48 -1.32 -3.39
N THR A 91 -17.27 -1.29 -4.47
CA THR A 91 -16.89 -1.83 -5.78
C THR A 91 -16.18 -0.79 -6.67
N LYS A 92 -16.31 0.51 -6.39
CA LYS A 92 -15.79 1.60 -7.26
C LYS A 92 -14.30 1.93 -7.05
N PHE A 93 -13.55 1.13 -6.31
CA PHE A 93 -12.13 1.43 -6.05
C PHE A 93 -11.20 1.09 -7.25
N TYR A 94 -11.61 0.22 -8.18
CA TYR A 94 -10.77 -0.24 -9.29
C TYR A 94 -10.21 0.90 -10.17
N GLY A 95 -11.01 1.86 -10.56
CA GLY A 95 -10.57 2.99 -11.39
C GLY A 95 -9.75 4.06 -10.64
N ARG A 96 -9.48 3.87 -9.36
CA ARG A 96 -8.80 4.83 -8.49
C ARG A 96 -7.43 4.30 -8.09
N THR A 97 -6.40 5.15 -8.09
CA THR A 97 -5.10 4.81 -7.51
C THR A 97 -5.25 4.47 -6.03
N PRO A 98 -4.49 3.51 -5.48
CA PRO A 98 -4.54 3.19 -4.06
C PRO A 98 -4.08 4.37 -3.21
N ASP A 99 -4.65 4.49 -2.01
CA ASP A 99 -4.18 5.49 -1.04
C ASP A 99 -2.82 5.07 -0.46
N TYR A 100 -2.59 3.75 -0.33
CA TYR A 100 -1.34 3.18 0.17
C TYR A 100 -0.92 1.99 -0.70
N SER A 101 0.38 1.87 -0.93
CA SER A 101 0.98 0.72 -1.60
C SER A 101 2.29 0.32 -0.94
N MET A 102 2.57 -0.98 -0.91
CA MET A 102 3.78 -1.53 -0.31
C MET A 102 4.16 -2.86 -0.91
N ASP A 103 5.42 -2.99 -1.29
CA ASP A 103 5.97 -4.25 -1.74
C ASP A 103 6.13 -5.20 -0.56
N ALA A 104 5.75 -6.46 -0.76
CA ALA A 104 6.00 -7.51 0.20
C ALA A 104 7.49 -7.87 0.26
N SER A 105 7.92 -8.45 1.38
CA SER A 105 9.24 -9.06 1.52
C SER A 105 9.39 -10.28 0.61
N ASP A 106 10.60 -10.84 0.50
CA ASP A 106 10.85 -12.06 -0.28
C ASP A 106 10.03 -13.26 0.20
N SER A 107 9.68 -13.29 1.49
CA SER A 107 8.80 -14.29 2.08
C SER A 107 7.31 -13.98 1.93
N GLY A 108 6.97 -12.90 1.22
CA GLY A 108 5.60 -12.46 0.94
C GLY A 108 4.95 -11.62 2.03
N TYR A 109 5.61 -11.32 3.15
CA TYR A 109 5.02 -10.53 4.22
C TYR A 109 4.97 -9.04 3.89
N TYR A 110 3.85 -8.39 4.25
CA TYR A 110 3.66 -6.96 4.15
C TYR A 110 3.07 -6.40 5.45
N LYS A 111 3.30 -5.11 5.71
CA LYS A 111 2.76 -4.42 6.88
C LYS A 111 2.59 -2.93 6.62
N PHE A 112 1.36 -2.46 6.53
CA PHE A 112 1.05 -1.04 6.62
C PHE A 112 1.03 -0.61 8.08
N GLN A 113 1.65 0.52 8.39
CA GLN A 113 1.72 1.12 9.72
C GLN A 113 1.22 2.56 9.65
N PHE A 114 0.92 3.13 10.82
CA PHE A 114 0.49 4.52 10.96
C PHE A 114 -0.81 4.85 10.21
N LEU A 115 -1.70 3.86 10.11
CA LEU A 115 -2.99 4.03 9.45
C LEU A 115 -3.98 4.70 10.38
N SER A 116 -4.74 5.67 9.84
CA SER A 116 -5.88 6.28 10.54
C SER A 116 -7.01 5.27 10.74
N PRO A 117 -7.84 5.40 11.76
CA PRO A 117 -9.07 4.63 11.88
C PRO A 117 -9.97 4.81 10.65
N GLY A 118 -10.64 3.75 10.23
CA GLY A 118 -11.52 3.77 9.05
C GLY A 118 -11.74 2.40 8.45
N ASN A 119 -12.46 2.37 7.34
CA ASN A 119 -12.69 1.18 6.55
C ASN A 119 -11.72 1.14 5.38
N TYR A 120 -11.17 -0.04 5.12
CA TYR A 120 -10.17 -0.23 4.09
C TYR A 120 -10.50 -1.41 3.20
N ARG A 121 -10.21 -1.27 1.91
CA ARG A 121 -10.18 -2.36 0.94
C ARG A 121 -8.74 -2.68 0.61
N ILE A 122 -8.41 -3.96 0.53
CA ILE A 122 -7.05 -4.41 0.22
C ILE A 122 -7.05 -5.43 -0.91
N LEU A 123 -6.04 -5.37 -1.74
CA LEU A 123 -5.72 -6.40 -2.71
C LEU A 123 -4.21 -6.52 -2.89
N ALA A 124 -3.79 -7.57 -3.58
CA ALA A 124 -2.41 -7.79 -3.99
C ALA A 124 -2.30 -7.79 -5.52
N ILE A 125 -1.18 -7.26 -6.02
CA ILE A 125 -0.80 -7.28 -7.44
C ILE A 125 0.69 -7.60 -7.57
N ASP A 126 1.17 -7.77 -8.80
CA ASP A 126 2.61 -7.77 -9.08
C ASP A 126 3.20 -6.38 -8.79
N ASN A 127 4.40 -6.32 -8.21
CA ASN A 127 5.02 -5.05 -7.77
C ASN A 127 5.38 -4.11 -8.93
N SER A 128 5.47 -4.60 -10.17
CA SER A 128 5.64 -3.76 -11.34
C SER A 128 4.49 -2.77 -11.56
N PHE A 129 3.32 -3.05 -10.98
CA PHE A 129 2.13 -2.21 -11.02
C PHE A 129 1.85 -1.48 -9.68
N SER A 130 2.77 -1.57 -8.72
CA SER A 130 2.57 -0.97 -7.39
C SER A 130 2.24 0.52 -7.45
N GLY A 131 1.16 0.92 -6.79
CA GLY A 131 0.68 2.30 -6.75
C GLY A 131 -0.15 2.74 -7.96
N LEU A 132 -0.39 1.87 -8.94
CA LEU A 132 -1.27 2.16 -10.07
C LEU A 132 -2.72 1.78 -9.77
N ALA A 133 -3.67 2.41 -10.46
CA ALA A 133 -5.05 1.98 -10.50
C ALA A 133 -5.14 0.58 -11.11
N ILE A 134 -6.07 -0.22 -10.62
CA ILE A 134 -6.24 -1.59 -11.12
C ILE A 134 -6.92 -1.57 -12.49
N ASP A 135 -6.28 -2.24 -13.44
CA ASP A 135 -6.86 -2.61 -14.73
C ASP A 135 -7.09 -4.13 -14.73
N PRO A 136 -8.35 -4.57 -14.50
CA PRO A 136 -8.66 -6.00 -14.39
C PRO A 136 -8.38 -6.80 -15.66
N GLU A 137 -8.33 -6.14 -16.82
CA GLU A 137 -8.06 -6.81 -18.10
C GLU A 137 -6.56 -7.11 -18.29
N LYS A 138 -5.69 -6.25 -17.72
CA LYS A 138 -4.24 -6.32 -17.91
C LYS A 138 -3.47 -6.84 -16.72
N MET A 139 -4.04 -6.68 -15.52
CA MET A 139 -3.34 -6.98 -14.26
C MET A 139 -3.94 -8.22 -13.60
N LEU A 140 -3.08 -9.13 -13.17
CA LEU A 140 -3.47 -10.17 -12.22
C LEU A 140 -3.51 -9.57 -10.83
N TYR A 141 -4.58 -9.81 -10.11
CA TYR A 141 -4.74 -9.34 -8.73
C TYR A 141 -5.39 -10.41 -7.86
N GLY A 142 -5.08 -10.36 -6.59
CA GLY A 142 -5.72 -11.17 -5.56
C GLY A 142 -6.51 -10.29 -4.61
N LEU A 143 -7.70 -10.73 -4.23
CA LEU A 143 -8.56 -10.05 -3.26
C LEU A 143 -8.49 -10.77 -1.92
N HIS A 144 -8.62 -10.00 -0.84
CA HIS A 144 -8.93 -10.56 0.48
C HIS A 144 -10.41 -10.92 0.54
N CYS A 145 -10.76 -11.98 1.29
CA CYS A 145 -12.14 -12.45 1.42
C CYS A 145 -13.08 -11.41 2.05
N ASP A 146 -12.58 -10.62 2.98
CA ASP A 146 -13.38 -9.55 3.58
C ASP A 146 -13.51 -8.38 2.61
N HIS A 147 -14.75 -7.97 2.32
CA HIS A 147 -15.02 -6.81 1.47
C HIS A 147 -14.54 -5.50 2.08
N SER A 148 -14.44 -5.43 3.39
CA SER A 148 -13.97 -4.24 4.11
C SER A 148 -13.24 -4.66 5.38
N ILE A 149 -12.07 -4.07 5.60
CA ILE A 149 -11.29 -4.24 6.82
C ILE A 149 -11.52 -3.01 7.68
N GLN A 150 -12.30 -3.15 8.75
CA GLN A 150 -12.50 -2.09 9.71
C GLN A 150 -11.29 -1.98 10.63
N LEU A 151 -10.67 -0.80 10.66
CA LEU A 151 -9.60 -0.43 11.58
C LEU A 151 -10.14 0.57 12.58
N LYS A 152 -10.28 0.15 13.84
CA LYS A 152 -10.64 1.03 14.96
C LYS A 152 -9.38 1.73 15.49
N GLN A 153 -9.57 2.74 16.33
CA GLN A 153 -8.44 3.43 16.97
C GLN A 153 -7.60 2.44 17.80
N MET A 154 -6.27 2.53 17.72
CA MET A 154 -5.30 1.66 18.42
C MET A 154 -5.43 0.15 18.09
N HIS A 155 -5.98 -0.20 16.92
CA HIS A 155 -6.16 -1.59 16.54
C HIS A 155 -5.18 -2.01 15.43
N ASN A 156 -4.71 -3.24 15.57
CA ASN A 156 -3.88 -3.91 14.59
C ASN A 156 -4.67 -5.07 13.96
N ARG A 157 -4.81 -5.06 12.65
CA ARG A 157 -5.38 -6.18 11.89
C ARG A 157 -4.26 -7.01 11.33
N LYS A 158 -4.14 -8.24 11.82
CA LYS A 158 -3.11 -9.22 11.41
C LYS A 158 -3.75 -10.32 10.58
N ASN A 159 -2.90 -11.10 9.88
CA ASN A 159 -3.31 -12.26 9.09
C ASN A 159 -4.29 -11.90 7.94
N ILE A 160 -4.17 -10.69 7.42
CA ILE A 160 -4.89 -10.28 6.21
C ILE A 160 -4.14 -10.87 5.02
N ASN A 161 -4.38 -12.15 4.76
CA ASN A 161 -3.64 -12.92 3.77
C ASN A 161 -4.34 -12.84 2.41
N ILE A 162 -3.55 -12.76 1.35
CA ILE A 162 -4.04 -12.61 -0.01
C ILE A 162 -3.33 -13.63 -0.90
N TYR A 163 -4.06 -14.27 -1.76
CA TYR A 163 -3.53 -15.19 -2.75
C TYR A 163 -3.48 -14.49 -4.11
N LEU A 164 -2.28 -14.40 -4.70
CA LEU A 164 -2.11 -13.82 -6.03
C LEU A 164 -2.19 -14.97 -7.06
N PRO A 165 -3.12 -14.91 -8.03
CA PRO A 165 -3.23 -15.96 -9.04
C PRO A 165 -1.95 -16.12 -9.87
N ASP A 166 -1.66 -17.32 -10.34
CA ASP A 166 -0.55 -17.57 -11.25
C ASP A 166 -0.94 -17.13 -12.68
N LYS A 167 0.03 -16.58 -13.42
CA LYS A 167 -0.13 -16.21 -14.84
C LYS A 167 -0.61 -17.37 -15.71
N LYS A 168 -0.31 -18.59 -15.33
CA LYS A 168 -0.73 -19.82 -16.05
C LYS A 168 -2.23 -20.12 -15.92
N ASN A 169 -2.92 -19.61 -14.89
CA ASN A 169 -4.33 -19.90 -14.61
C ASN A 169 -5.27 -18.77 -15.01
N LYS A 170 -4.91 -17.94 -15.98
CA LYS A 170 -5.72 -16.81 -16.44
C LYS A 170 -7.11 -17.20 -16.99
N ILE A 171 -7.33 -18.49 -17.28
CA ILE A 171 -8.57 -18.99 -17.89
C ILE A 171 -9.66 -19.33 -16.85
N GLN A 172 -9.32 -19.50 -15.57
CA GLN A 172 -10.29 -19.95 -14.55
C GLN A 172 -10.91 -18.84 -13.69
N SER A 173 -10.47 -17.60 -13.80
CA SER A 173 -10.98 -16.50 -12.95
C SER A 173 -12.23 -15.80 -13.51
N HIS A 174 -12.80 -16.25 -14.63
CA HIS A 174 -13.98 -15.63 -15.25
C HIS A 174 -15.31 -16.32 -14.96
N ILE A 175 -15.34 -17.31 -14.06
CA ILE A 175 -16.60 -17.97 -13.71
C ILE A 175 -16.78 -17.90 -12.20
N LEU A 176 -17.36 -16.83 -11.71
CA LEU A 176 -18.22 -16.78 -10.53
C LEU A 176 -19.01 -15.47 -10.61
N ILE A 177 -20.12 -15.55 -11.31
CA ILE A 177 -21.25 -14.64 -11.21
C ILE A 177 -22.08 -15.09 -10.01
#